data_e245237f18694c29685a864f8fad6b42
#
_entry.id   e245237f18694c29685a864f8fad6b42
#
_cell.length_a   1.000
_cell.length_b   1.000
_cell.length_c   1.000
_cell.angle_alpha   90.00
_cell.angle_beta   90.00
_cell.angle_gamma   90.00
#
_symmetry.space_group_name_H-M   'P 1'
#
loop_
_entity.id
_entity.type
_entity.pdbx_description
1 polymer ?
#
loop_
_entity_poly.entity_id
_entity_poly.type
_entity_poly.pdbx_seq_one_letter_code
_entity_poly.pdbx_strand_id
1 'polypeptide(L)'
;MKKILIFYASYGGGHLNAAKSIKDCIDNNYKNCETELIDCMKYVNKPIEIVTTAAYREMAKKMPWAWGKIYADSQKGPLAHISSKSNQLLAIKLLKLLREKQPDLIISTHPFGSQMCAYLKRKGKITAQIATIMTDFSPHDQWLVGNETTDYFFVANDKMKNYLVAKNIPDSKVFVTGIPISSRFLQTYNREKILKEFDLKDNKKNILFFGGGEFGLGKARTVEIFNNLVKNFDNIQVIAIAGKNEKMKSEFEKIVEENNKQESVKVLAFTNKVPELMSISDLVISKPGGLTTSESLASNLPMIIINPIPGQEEENAEFLESKGTGIWLRKNDSSREVLKSVIDNPEKLNTMKKNTEILAKKHSTEDICNILFK
;
A
#
# COMPACT_ATOMS: atom_id res chain seq x y z
N MET A 1 -4.46 8.48 30.87
CA MET A 1 -4.76 8.33 29.44
C MET A 1 -3.47 7.97 28.73
N LYS A 2 -3.46 6.85 27.99
CA LYS A 2 -2.27 6.33 27.27
C LYS A 2 -2.01 7.23 26.05
N LYS A 3 -0.81 7.81 25.96
CA LYS A 3 -0.41 8.69 24.87
C LYS A 3 0.27 7.88 23.75
N ILE A 4 -0.23 8.01 22.53
CA ILE A 4 0.20 7.23 21.39
C ILE A 4 0.61 8.14 20.25
N LEU A 5 1.85 8.04 19.81
CA LEU A 5 2.31 8.69 18.60
C LEU A 5 2.34 7.69 17.44
N ILE A 6 1.72 8.06 16.32
CA ILE A 6 1.68 7.22 15.11
C ILE A 6 2.50 7.91 14.03
N PHE A 7 3.65 7.33 13.70
CA PHE A 7 4.57 7.84 12.70
C PHE A 7 4.33 7.24 11.32
N TYR A 8 4.31 8.08 10.32
CA TYR A 8 4.35 7.73 8.91
C TYR A 8 5.38 8.59 8.17
N ALA A 9 5.61 8.33 6.90
CA ALA A 9 6.35 9.21 6.00
C ALA A 9 5.62 9.35 4.67
N SER A 10 5.67 10.53 4.05
CA SER A 10 4.95 10.87 2.81
C SER A 10 5.64 10.35 1.54
N TYR A 11 6.19 9.12 1.57
CA TYR A 11 6.72 8.42 0.40
C TYR A 11 5.64 7.56 -0.28
N GLY A 12 4.55 8.21 -0.71
CA GLY A 12 3.33 7.59 -1.21
C GLY A 12 2.20 7.58 -0.19
N GLY A 13 0.98 7.27 -0.65
CA GLY A 13 -0.23 7.31 0.18
C GLY A 13 -0.40 6.14 1.15
N GLY A 14 0.28 5.00 0.90
CA GLY A 14 0.07 3.76 1.64
C GLY A 14 0.38 3.88 3.14
N HIS A 15 1.55 4.37 3.49
CA HIS A 15 1.97 4.54 4.89
C HIS A 15 1.03 5.45 5.70
N LEU A 16 0.61 6.57 5.10
CA LEU A 16 -0.33 7.49 5.73
C LEU A 16 -1.71 6.83 5.97
N ASN A 17 -2.24 6.12 4.98
CA ASN A 17 -3.55 5.51 5.10
C ASN A 17 -3.54 4.33 6.07
N ALA A 18 -2.48 3.52 6.11
CA ALA A 18 -2.28 2.50 7.13
C ALA A 18 -2.24 3.12 8.55
N ALA A 19 -1.48 4.22 8.71
CA ALA A 19 -1.42 4.95 9.97
C ALA A 19 -2.77 5.56 10.37
N LYS A 20 -3.54 6.11 9.42
CA LYS A 20 -4.91 6.60 9.67
C LYS A 20 -5.84 5.48 10.10
N SER A 21 -5.78 4.31 9.45
CA SER A 21 -6.62 3.16 9.82
C SER A 21 -6.40 2.74 11.27
N ILE A 22 -5.14 2.71 11.72
CA ILE A 22 -4.80 2.43 13.11
C ILE A 22 -5.33 3.53 14.05
N LYS A 23 -5.10 4.80 13.68
CA LYS A 23 -5.61 5.93 14.47
C LYS A 23 -7.11 5.87 14.64
N ASP A 24 -7.85 5.71 13.54
CA ASP A 24 -9.31 5.66 13.56
C ASP A 24 -9.82 4.47 14.41
N CYS A 25 -9.15 3.32 14.34
CA CYS A 25 -9.49 2.17 15.18
C CYS A 25 -9.27 2.47 16.66
N ILE A 26 -8.15 3.09 17.03
CA ILE A 26 -7.86 3.44 18.43
C ILE A 26 -8.85 4.47 18.94
N ASP A 27 -9.06 5.56 18.22
CA ASP A 27 -9.92 6.66 18.63
C ASP A 27 -11.39 6.22 18.83
N ASN A 28 -11.84 5.30 17.99
CA ASN A 28 -13.22 4.80 18.07
C ASN A 28 -13.44 3.76 19.18
N ASN A 29 -12.43 2.94 19.50
CA ASN A 29 -12.63 1.76 20.35
C ASN A 29 -11.92 1.84 21.72
N TYR A 30 -10.94 2.75 21.91
CA TYR A 30 -10.11 2.80 23.13
C TYR A 30 -10.13 4.21 23.76
N LYS A 31 -11.21 4.53 24.49
CA LYS A 31 -11.49 5.86 25.06
C LYS A 31 -10.40 6.43 25.98
N ASN A 32 -9.56 5.58 26.58
CA ASN A 32 -8.48 5.98 27.48
C ASN A 32 -7.15 6.24 26.75
N CYS A 33 -7.19 6.38 25.43
CA CYS A 33 -6.04 6.65 24.58
C CYS A 33 -6.15 8.02 23.93
N GLU A 34 -5.02 8.69 23.77
CA GLU A 34 -4.85 9.91 22.99
C GLU A 34 -3.88 9.62 21.85
N THR A 35 -4.31 9.83 20.63
CA THR A 35 -3.50 9.52 19.42
C THR A 35 -3.12 10.78 18.67
N GLU A 36 -1.87 10.84 18.22
CA GLU A 36 -1.38 11.89 17.33
C GLU A 36 -0.68 11.28 16.11
N LEU A 37 -1.04 11.77 14.92
CA LEU A 37 -0.49 11.31 13.64
C LEU A 37 0.60 12.26 13.16
N ILE A 38 1.81 11.77 12.94
CA ILE A 38 2.98 12.61 12.65
C ILE A 38 3.75 12.08 11.44
N ASP A 39 3.95 12.96 10.46
CA ASP A 39 4.93 12.71 9.39
C ASP A 39 6.33 12.90 9.96
N CYS A 40 7.02 11.79 10.24
CA CYS A 40 8.30 11.79 10.91
C CYS A 40 9.40 12.50 10.09
N MET A 41 9.41 12.34 8.78
CA MET A 41 10.42 12.96 7.91
C MET A 41 10.21 14.46 7.77
N LYS A 42 8.96 14.86 7.58
CA LYS A 42 8.58 16.29 7.52
C LYS A 42 8.88 17.02 8.82
N TYR A 43 8.69 16.33 9.96
CA TYR A 43 9.02 16.89 11.28
C TYR A 43 10.50 17.09 11.47
N VAL A 44 11.33 16.07 11.20
CA VAL A 44 12.78 16.14 11.49
C VAL A 44 13.54 16.99 10.48
N ASN A 45 13.15 17.02 9.22
CA ASN A 45 13.81 17.82 8.21
C ASN A 45 12.97 18.03 6.94
N LYS A 46 12.08 19.01 6.96
CA LYS A 46 11.25 19.38 5.82
C LYS A 46 12.02 19.61 4.51
N PRO A 47 13.17 20.30 4.46
CA PRO A 47 13.95 20.42 3.23
C PRO A 47 14.48 19.08 2.69
N ILE A 48 14.99 18.20 3.55
CA ILE A 48 15.45 16.87 3.13
C ILE A 48 14.27 16.02 2.63
N GLU A 49 13.12 16.08 3.30
CA GLU A 49 11.90 15.38 2.85
C GLU A 49 11.51 15.80 1.44
N ILE A 50 11.45 17.10 1.17
CA ILE A 50 11.11 17.63 -0.16
C ILE A 50 12.10 17.14 -1.22
N VAL A 51 13.40 17.24 -0.94
CA VAL A 51 14.46 16.83 -1.89
C VAL A 51 14.46 15.32 -2.10
N THR A 52 14.37 14.52 -1.04
CA THR A 52 14.38 13.05 -1.16
C THR A 52 13.11 12.51 -1.81
N THR A 53 11.95 13.08 -1.51
CA THR A 53 10.69 12.72 -2.16
C THR A 53 10.70 13.10 -3.64
N ALA A 54 11.21 14.29 -3.98
CA ALA A 54 11.36 14.71 -5.37
C ALA A 54 12.37 13.83 -6.12
N ALA A 55 13.52 13.54 -5.52
CA ALA A 55 14.54 12.65 -6.09
C ALA A 55 14.00 11.22 -6.29
N TYR A 56 13.28 10.69 -5.31
CA TYR A 56 12.58 9.40 -5.43
C TYR A 56 11.62 9.41 -6.62
N ARG A 57 10.76 10.42 -6.72
CA ARG A 57 9.80 10.58 -7.82
C ARG A 57 10.47 10.63 -9.19
N GLU A 58 11.50 11.47 -9.32
CA GLU A 58 12.22 11.61 -10.59
C GLU A 58 13.00 10.35 -10.96
N MET A 59 13.65 9.71 -10.01
CA MET A 59 14.40 8.48 -10.23
C MET A 59 13.49 7.33 -10.61
N ALA A 60 12.39 7.13 -9.88
CA ALA A 60 11.40 6.11 -10.20
C ALA A 60 10.76 6.33 -11.57
N LYS A 61 10.60 7.61 -12.03
CA LYS A 61 10.10 7.95 -13.37
C LYS A 61 11.11 7.73 -14.48
N LYS A 62 12.32 8.26 -14.32
CA LYS A 62 13.30 8.36 -15.41
C LYS A 62 14.29 7.21 -15.44
N MET A 63 14.60 6.62 -14.27
CA MET A 63 15.59 5.57 -14.12
C MET A 63 15.12 4.47 -13.13
N PRO A 64 14.00 3.78 -13.40
CA PRO A 64 13.47 2.76 -12.49
C PRO A 64 14.48 1.64 -12.19
N TRP A 65 15.36 1.29 -13.15
CA TRP A 65 16.45 0.34 -12.95
C TRP A 65 17.47 0.83 -11.92
N ALA A 66 17.78 2.13 -11.90
CA ALA A 66 18.70 2.71 -10.91
C ALA A 66 18.07 2.69 -9.51
N TRP A 67 16.77 2.95 -9.42
CA TRP A 67 16.04 2.78 -8.16
C TRP A 67 16.08 1.33 -7.67
N GLY A 68 15.79 0.34 -8.52
CA GLY A 68 15.89 -1.08 -8.18
C GLY A 68 17.29 -1.46 -7.66
N LYS A 69 18.35 -0.92 -8.26
CA LYS A 69 19.72 -1.12 -7.78
C LYS A 69 19.97 -0.47 -6.42
N ILE A 70 19.54 0.79 -6.23
CA ILE A 70 19.65 1.48 -4.93
C ILE A 70 18.84 0.74 -3.86
N TYR A 71 17.65 0.25 -4.20
CA TYR A 71 16.84 -0.56 -3.31
C TYR A 71 17.59 -1.84 -2.90
N ALA A 72 18.14 -2.59 -3.85
CA ALA A 72 18.92 -3.79 -3.57
C ALA A 72 20.18 -3.51 -2.74
N ASP A 73 20.93 -2.47 -3.09
CA ASP A 73 22.15 -2.07 -2.38
C ASP A 73 21.85 -1.48 -0.98
N SER A 74 20.66 -0.89 -0.78
CA SER A 74 20.22 -0.41 0.55
C SER A 74 19.85 -1.53 1.50
N GLN A 75 19.59 -2.72 0.98
CA GLN A 75 19.34 -3.91 1.81
C GLN A 75 20.62 -4.55 2.35
N LYS A 76 21.71 -4.54 1.59
CA LYS A 76 22.96 -5.23 1.93
C LYS A 76 24.16 -4.40 1.48
N GLY A 77 24.73 -3.58 2.36
CA GLY A 77 25.98 -2.91 1.97
C GLY A 77 26.25 -1.54 2.60
N PRO A 78 27.24 -0.81 2.09
CA PRO A 78 27.65 0.51 2.61
C PRO A 78 26.50 1.53 2.69
N LEU A 79 25.56 1.50 1.76
CA LEU A 79 24.39 2.39 1.73
C LEU A 79 23.44 2.16 2.90
N ALA A 80 23.28 0.93 3.38
CA ALA A 80 22.52 0.62 4.58
C ALA A 80 23.13 1.28 5.82
N HIS A 81 24.46 1.29 5.94
CA HIS A 81 25.17 1.95 7.03
C HIS A 81 25.08 3.48 6.97
N ILE A 82 25.16 4.07 5.78
CA ILE A 82 25.03 5.53 5.59
C ILE A 82 23.61 5.98 5.96
N SER A 83 22.59 5.26 5.51
CA SER A 83 21.19 5.51 5.87
C SER A 83 21.00 5.44 7.40
N SER A 84 21.57 4.44 8.06
CA SER A 84 21.50 4.29 9.51
C SER A 84 22.15 5.46 10.27
N LYS A 85 23.34 5.94 9.85
CA LYS A 85 23.99 7.09 10.47
C LYS A 85 23.21 8.39 10.27
N SER A 86 22.66 8.62 9.08
CA SER A 86 21.81 9.78 8.80
C SER A 86 20.58 9.78 9.69
N ASN A 87 19.92 8.63 9.85
CA ASN A 87 18.75 8.47 10.71
C ASN A 87 19.08 8.68 12.19
N GLN A 88 20.29 8.35 12.65
CA GLN A 88 20.74 8.65 14.02
C GLN A 88 20.85 10.16 14.27
N LEU A 89 21.36 10.93 13.32
CA LEU A 89 21.41 12.40 13.42
C LEU A 89 20.01 13.02 13.41
N LEU A 90 19.11 12.50 12.56
CA LEU A 90 17.71 12.95 12.52
C LEU A 90 16.94 12.58 13.79
N ALA A 91 17.28 11.46 14.42
CA ALA A 91 16.66 11.02 15.67
C ALA A 91 16.81 12.04 16.81
N ILE A 92 17.93 12.81 16.83
CA ILE A 92 18.14 13.85 17.85
C ILE A 92 17.05 14.94 17.75
N LYS A 93 16.62 15.31 16.53
CA LYS A 93 15.52 16.27 16.35
C LYS A 93 14.18 15.70 16.82
N LEU A 94 13.95 14.40 16.55
CA LEU A 94 12.75 13.72 17.01
C LEU A 94 12.67 13.63 18.55
N LEU A 95 13.83 13.59 19.23
CA LEU A 95 13.90 13.55 20.69
C LEU A 95 13.19 14.73 21.36
N LYS A 96 13.22 15.93 20.76
CA LYS A 96 12.50 17.10 21.31
C LYS A 96 11.00 16.82 21.38
N LEU A 97 10.40 16.32 20.29
CA LEU A 97 8.99 15.95 20.25
C LEU A 97 8.65 14.87 21.27
N LEU A 98 9.48 13.82 21.35
CA LEU A 98 9.23 12.70 22.24
C LEU A 98 9.32 13.09 23.73
N ARG A 99 10.19 14.05 24.06
CA ARG A 99 10.26 14.61 25.42
C ARG A 99 9.07 15.51 25.76
N GLU A 100 8.58 16.26 24.78
CA GLU A 100 7.40 17.12 24.96
C GLU A 100 6.12 16.29 25.10
N LYS A 101 5.93 15.32 24.22
CA LYS A 101 4.72 14.48 24.18
C LYS A 101 4.71 13.36 25.21
N GLN A 102 5.88 12.82 25.58
CA GLN A 102 6.05 11.69 26.50
C GLN A 102 5.11 10.52 26.17
N PRO A 103 5.23 9.92 24.97
CA PRO A 103 4.34 8.83 24.58
C PRO A 103 4.62 7.56 25.38
N ASP A 104 3.55 6.81 25.67
CA ASP A 104 3.63 5.44 26.21
C ASP A 104 3.90 4.42 25.11
N LEU A 105 3.36 4.68 23.91
CA LEU A 105 3.47 3.80 22.75
C LEU A 105 3.75 4.63 21.49
N ILE A 106 4.69 4.14 20.70
CA ILE A 106 5.02 4.66 19.37
C ILE A 106 4.69 3.58 18.35
N ILE A 107 3.83 3.91 17.40
CA ILE A 107 3.48 3.04 16.26
C ILE A 107 4.10 3.64 15.01
N SER A 108 4.80 2.86 14.20
CA SER A 108 5.36 3.36 12.95
C SER A 108 4.95 2.49 11.76
N THR A 109 4.39 3.12 10.73
CA THR A 109 4.05 2.50 9.44
C THR A 109 5.14 2.73 8.39
N HIS A 110 6.29 3.30 8.80
CA HIS A 110 7.44 3.53 7.91
C HIS A 110 8.75 3.21 8.65
N PRO A 111 9.75 2.59 7.99
CA PRO A 111 11.01 2.20 8.64
C PRO A 111 11.73 3.36 9.35
N PHE A 112 11.72 4.56 8.79
CA PHE A 112 12.44 5.70 9.38
C PHE A 112 11.96 6.07 10.79
N GLY A 113 10.65 6.05 11.03
CA GLY A 113 10.09 6.29 12.35
C GLY A 113 10.55 5.24 13.36
N SER A 114 10.44 3.97 12.99
CA SER A 114 10.92 2.84 13.82
C SER A 114 12.41 2.94 14.12
N GLN A 115 13.26 3.16 13.11
CA GLN A 115 14.72 3.25 13.25
C GLN A 115 15.15 4.38 14.19
N MET A 116 14.56 5.58 14.02
CA MET A 116 14.89 6.74 14.87
C MET A 116 14.48 6.50 16.33
N CYS A 117 13.29 5.96 16.57
CA CYS A 117 12.80 5.67 17.92
C CYS A 117 13.59 4.52 18.56
N ALA A 118 13.90 3.46 17.82
CA ALA A 118 14.72 2.35 18.30
C ALA A 118 16.13 2.83 18.71
N TYR A 119 16.76 3.70 17.91
CA TYR A 119 18.04 4.31 18.28
C TYR A 119 17.94 5.10 19.59
N LEU A 120 16.91 5.93 19.77
CA LEU A 120 16.74 6.72 20.98
C LEU A 120 16.46 5.84 22.21
N LYS A 121 15.68 4.77 22.05
CA LYS A 121 15.40 3.80 23.12
C LYS A 121 16.66 3.05 23.53
N ARG A 122 17.47 2.59 22.58
CA ARG A 122 18.78 1.96 22.84
C ARG A 122 19.75 2.91 23.59
N LYS A 123 19.65 4.22 23.34
CA LYS A 123 20.44 5.23 24.06
C LYS A 123 19.83 5.65 25.41
N GLY A 124 18.78 4.98 25.87
CA GLY A 124 18.11 5.32 27.14
C GLY A 124 17.44 6.69 27.16
N LYS A 125 17.12 7.26 25.98
CA LYS A 125 16.53 8.61 25.88
C LYS A 125 15.01 8.61 25.91
N ILE A 126 14.38 7.45 25.65
CA ILE A 126 12.94 7.20 25.74
C ILE A 126 12.69 5.81 26.30
N THR A 127 11.51 5.64 26.93
CA THR A 127 11.05 4.37 27.51
C THR A 127 9.83 3.79 26.81
N ALA A 128 9.23 4.56 25.88
CA ALA A 128 8.04 4.17 25.14
C ALA A 128 8.15 2.77 24.50
N GLN A 129 7.06 2.04 24.45
CA GLN A 129 6.96 0.84 23.62
C GLN A 129 7.02 1.23 22.14
N ILE A 130 7.62 0.39 21.30
CA ILE A 130 7.74 0.62 19.86
C ILE A 130 7.08 -0.52 19.10
N ALA A 131 6.10 -0.17 18.27
CA ALA A 131 5.40 -1.07 17.36
C ALA A 131 5.71 -0.69 15.90
N THR A 132 6.22 -1.65 15.14
CA THR A 132 6.53 -1.49 13.72
C THR A 132 5.50 -2.24 12.88
N ILE A 133 4.81 -1.55 12.01
CA ILE A 133 3.85 -2.12 11.05
C ILE A 133 4.47 -2.09 9.66
N MET A 134 4.83 -3.26 9.16
CA MET A 134 5.42 -3.40 7.83
C MET A 134 4.31 -3.36 6.78
N THR A 135 4.44 -2.45 5.82
CA THR A 135 3.40 -2.12 4.83
C THR A 135 3.63 -2.73 3.45
N ASP A 136 4.33 -3.86 3.41
CA ASP A 136 4.65 -4.64 2.22
C ASP A 136 4.38 -6.12 2.43
N PHE A 137 4.35 -6.90 1.34
CA PHE A 137 4.17 -8.34 1.38
C PHE A 137 5.49 -9.13 1.36
N SER A 138 6.61 -8.42 1.24
CA SER A 138 7.95 -8.99 1.32
C SER A 138 8.79 -8.30 2.39
N PRO A 139 9.68 -9.03 3.08
CA PRO A 139 10.53 -8.46 4.11
C PRO A 139 11.68 -7.67 3.50
N HIS A 140 12.10 -6.62 4.20
CA HIS A 140 13.12 -5.67 3.76
C HIS A 140 13.98 -5.26 4.95
N ASP A 141 15.29 -5.40 4.85
CA ASP A 141 16.21 -5.24 5.98
C ASP A 141 16.18 -3.83 6.63
N GLN A 142 15.72 -2.80 5.90
CA GLN A 142 15.51 -1.47 6.50
C GLN A 142 14.47 -1.48 7.64
N TRP A 143 13.51 -2.39 7.64
CA TRP A 143 12.56 -2.55 8.74
C TRP A 143 13.21 -3.13 10.01
N LEU A 144 14.39 -3.76 9.87
CA LEU A 144 15.06 -4.47 10.94
C LEU A 144 16.12 -3.64 11.67
N VAL A 145 16.42 -2.44 11.18
CA VAL A 145 17.40 -1.56 11.84
C VAL A 145 16.87 -1.13 13.21
N GLY A 146 17.56 -1.51 14.29
CA GLY A 146 17.15 -1.22 15.66
C GLY A 146 16.15 -2.23 16.24
N ASN A 147 16.03 -3.40 15.63
CA ASN A 147 15.09 -4.47 16.02
C ASN A 147 15.20 -4.90 17.47
N GLU A 148 16.37 -4.81 18.07
CA GLU A 148 16.66 -5.20 19.47
C GLU A 148 15.80 -4.45 20.48
N THR A 149 15.42 -3.21 20.19
CA THR A 149 14.62 -2.36 21.08
C THR A 149 13.16 -2.20 20.64
N THR A 150 12.78 -2.78 19.52
CA THR A 150 11.39 -2.83 19.05
C THR A 150 10.63 -3.92 19.82
N ASP A 151 9.42 -3.58 20.27
CA ASP A 151 8.61 -4.47 21.11
C ASP A 151 7.65 -5.33 20.28
N TYR A 152 7.12 -4.77 19.15
CA TYR A 152 6.14 -5.44 18.29
C TYR A 152 6.49 -5.25 16.81
N PHE A 153 6.41 -6.34 16.06
CA PHE A 153 6.46 -6.34 14.60
C PHE A 153 5.17 -6.91 14.04
N PHE A 154 4.47 -6.13 13.22
CA PHE A 154 3.28 -6.56 12.51
C PHE A 154 3.62 -6.75 11.04
N VAL A 155 3.34 -7.93 10.51
CA VAL A 155 3.73 -8.36 9.17
C VAL A 155 2.53 -8.88 8.37
N ALA A 156 2.63 -8.82 7.05
CA ALA A 156 1.52 -9.18 6.16
C ALA A 156 1.27 -10.69 6.07
N ASN A 157 2.32 -11.52 6.23
CA ASN A 157 2.23 -12.96 5.99
C ASN A 157 3.31 -13.75 6.73
N ASP A 158 3.14 -15.09 6.76
CA ASP A 158 4.05 -16.02 7.45
C ASP A 158 5.47 -16.05 6.85
N LYS A 159 5.62 -15.80 5.53
CA LYS A 159 6.95 -15.69 4.90
C LYS A 159 7.76 -14.57 5.53
N MET A 160 7.12 -13.43 5.79
CA MET A 160 7.76 -12.30 6.48
C MET A 160 8.09 -12.65 7.94
N LYS A 161 7.15 -13.27 8.66
CA LYS A 161 7.41 -13.74 10.04
C LYS A 161 8.62 -14.65 10.09
N ASN A 162 8.66 -15.69 9.25
CA ASN A 162 9.77 -16.64 9.19
C ASN A 162 11.10 -15.94 8.86
N TYR A 163 11.07 -14.94 7.98
CA TYR A 163 12.26 -14.15 7.67
C TYR A 163 12.77 -13.35 8.88
N LEU A 164 11.88 -12.71 9.64
CA LEU A 164 12.24 -11.95 10.83
C LEU A 164 12.82 -12.88 11.92
N VAL A 165 12.19 -14.04 12.16
CA VAL A 165 12.67 -15.04 13.11
C VAL A 165 14.05 -15.58 12.70
N ALA A 166 14.29 -15.83 11.42
CA ALA A 166 15.59 -16.23 10.89
C ALA A 166 16.68 -15.13 11.06
N LYS A 167 16.27 -13.87 11.25
CA LYS A 167 17.14 -12.74 11.60
C LYS A 167 17.26 -12.51 13.10
N ASN A 168 16.95 -13.53 13.92
CA ASN A 168 17.02 -13.54 15.38
C ASN A 168 16.05 -12.56 16.09
N ILE A 169 14.93 -12.19 15.45
CA ILE A 169 13.85 -11.51 16.15
C ILE A 169 13.02 -12.58 16.87
N PRO A 170 12.76 -12.44 18.18
CA PRO A 170 11.96 -13.41 18.91
C PRO A 170 10.58 -13.60 18.28
N ASP A 171 10.13 -14.84 18.12
CA ASP A 171 8.82 -15.20 17.54
C ASP A 171 7.67 -14.49 18.28
N SER A 172 7.79 -14.35 19.60
CA SER A 172 6.80 -13.67 20.45
C SER A 172 6.61 -12.20 20.17
N LYS A 173 7.51 -11.57 19.42
CA LYS A 173 7.41 -10.16 19.00
C LYS A 173 6.83 -9.99 17.59
N VAL A 174 6.63 -11.08 16.82
CA VAL A 174 6.23 -11.01 15.41
C VAL A 174 4.82 -11.56 15.22
N PHE A 175 3.92 -10.70 14.77
CA PHE A 175 2.50 -10.98 14.62
C PHE A 175 2.07 -10.88 13.14
N VAL A 176 1.44 -11.94 12.63
CA VAL A 176 0.95 -12.01 11.24
C VAL A 176 -0.49 -11.50 11.20
N THR A 177 -0.65 -10.19 11.16
CA THR A 177 -1.95 -9.52 11.18
C THR A 177 -2.42 -9.02 9.81
N GLY A 178 -1.50 -8.87 8.86
CA GLY A 178 -1.78 -8.15 7.63
C GLY A 178 -1.42 -6.66 7.74
N ILE A 179 -1.58 -5.94 6.64
CA ILE A 179 -1.38 -4.49 6.56
C ILE A 179 -2.70 -3.80 6.95
N PRO A 180 -2.69 -2.77 7.82
CA PRO A 180 -3.91 -2.09 8.25
C PRO A 180 -4.66 -1.45 7.09
N ILE A 181 -5.96 -1.71 7.03
CA ILE A 181 -6.89 -1.11 6.07
C ILE A 181 -8.01 -0.38 6.80
N SER A 182 -8.65 0.56 6.12
CA SER A 182 -9.82 1.26 6.65
C SER A 182 -10.99 0.28 6.87
N SER A 183 -11.71 0.44 7.98
CA SER A 183 -12.94 -0.31 8.27
C SER A 183 -14.02 -0.15 7.19
N ARG A 184 -13.91 0.88 6.35
CA ARG A 184 -14.80 1.07 5.20
C ARG A 184 -14.73 -0.08 4.19
N PHE A 185 -13.61 -0.79 4.06
CA PHE A 185 -13.50 -1.98 3.19
C PHE A 185 -14.22 -3.22 3.74
N LEU A 186 -14.68 -3.16 4.99
CA LEU A 186 -15.43 -4.23 5.64
C LEU A 186 -16.94 -3.96 5.68
N GLN A 187 -17.37 -2.78 5.24
CA GLN A 187 -18.77 -2.38 5.24
C GLN A 187 -19.53 -3.08 4.11
N THR A 188 -20.78 -3.41 4.39
CA THR A 188 -21.72 -3.84 3.35
C THR A 188 -22.31 -2.62 2.66
N TYR A 189 -22.10 -2.53 1.37
CA TYR A 189 -22.61 -1.43 0.54
C TYR A 189 -23.82 -1.87 -0.27
N ASN A 190 -24.77 -0.96 -0.50
CA ASN A 190 -25.88 -1.19 -1.38
C ASN A 190 -25.42 -1.11 -2.85
N ARG A 191 -25.32 -2.28 -3.50
CA ARG A 191 -24.84 -2.43 -4.88
C ARG A 191 -25.68 -1.61 -5.86
N GLU A 192 -27.02 -1.68 -5.77
CA GLU A 192 -27.92 -0.96 -6.69
C GLU A 192 -27.72 0.55 -6.62
N LYS A 193 -27.55 1.09 -5.40
CA LYS A 193 -27.30 2.51 -5.18
C LYS A 193 -25.98 2.95 -5.82
N ILE A 194 -24.93 2.14 -5.70
CA ILE A 194 -23.63 2.46 -6.30
C ILE A 194 -23.71 2.36 -7.82
N LEU A 195 -24.30 1.30 -8.36
CA LEU A 195 -24.47 1.16 -9.81
C LEU A 195 -25.24 2.32 -10.39
N LYS A 196 -26.33 2.74 -9.73
CA LYS A 196 -27.11 3.91 -10.16
C LYS A 196 -26.29 5.23 -10.10
N GLU A 197 -25.51 5.41 -9.02
CA GLU A 197 -24.71 6.62 -8.83
C GLU A 197 -23.66 6.80 -9.94
N PHE A 198 -23.05 5.67 -10.36
CA PHE A 198 -22.00 5.69 -11.40
C PHE A 198 -22.55 5.35 -12.80
N ASP A 199 -23.89 5.28 -12.96
CA ASP A 199 -24.54 4.93 -14.23
C ASP A 199 -23.96 3.64 -14.83
N LEU A 200 -24.01 2.56 -14.04
CA LEU A 200 -23.52 1.22 -14.37
C LEU A 200 -24.68 0.22 -14.44
N LYS A 201 -24.53 -0.80 -15.29
CA LYS A 201 -25.52 -1.87 -15.49
C LYS A 201 -25.18 -3.07 -14.61
N ASP A 202 -26.17 -3.70 -13.99
CA ASP A 202 -25.93 -4.83 -13.05
C ASP A 202 -25.54 -6.15 -13.76
N ASN A 203 -25.89 -6.29 -15.03
CA ASN A 203 -25.64 -7.51 -15.82
C ASN A 203 -24.25 -7.57 -16.48
N LYS A 204 -23.35 -6.63 -16.17
CA LYS A 204 -22.00 -6.59 -16.73
C LYS A 204 -20.94 -6.73 -15.63
N LYS A 205 -19.79 -7.29 -15.99
CA LYS A 205 -18.62 -7.31 -15.10
C LYS A 205 -18.07 -5.90 -14.93
N ASN A 206 -17.73 -5.55 -13.70
CA ASN A 206 -17.13 -4.26 -13.36
C ASN A 206 -15.61 -4.41 -13.17
N ILE A 207 -14.83 -3.72 -13.96
CA ILE A 207 -13.37 -3.68 -13.88
C ILE A 207 -12.96 -2.33 -13.28
N LEU A 208 -12.30 -2.35 -12.12
CA LEU A 208 -11.74 -1.17 -11.50
C LEU A 208 -10.31 -0.97 -11.99
N PHE A 209 -10.03 0.15 -12.65
CA PHE A 209 -8.74 0.46 -13.23
C PHE A 209 -8.10 1.66 -12.52
N PHE A 210 -6.94 1.46 -11.91
CA PHE A 210 -6.16 2.55 -11.33
C PHE A 210 -5.11 3.04 -12.32
N GLY A 211 -5.25 4.28 -12.77
CA GLY A 211 -4.34 4.93 -13.74
C GLY A 211 -2.93 5.24 -13.21
N GLY A 212 -2.66 4.85 -11.97
CA GLY A 212 -1.40 5.12 -11.28
C GLY A 212 -1.48 6.38 -10.41
N GLY A 213 -0.69 6.39 -9.33
CA GLY A 213 -0.64 7.49 -8.37
C GLY A 213 0.10 8.73 -8.90
N GLU A 214 0.39 9.67 -8.00
CA GLU A 214 1.09 10.95 -8.25
C GLU A 214 2.38 10.81 -9.08
N PHE A 215 3.01 9.64 -9.07
CA PHE A 215 4.31 9.42 -9.70
C PHE A 215 4.26 9.22 -11.20
N GLY A 216 3.10 8.92 -11.82
CA GLY A 216 2.95 8.76 -13.28
C GLY A 216 3.88 7.71 -13.90
N LEU A 217 4.32 6.73 -13.10
CA LEU A 217 5.24 5.66 -13.52
C LEU A 217 4.56 4.74 -14.53
N GLY A 218 5.26 4.44 -15.63
CA GLY A 218 4.74 3.57 -16.67
C GLY A 218 3.57 4.16 -17.45
N LYS A 219 3.46 5.51 -17.57
CA LYS A 219 2.32 6.18 -18.22
C LYS A 219 1.98 5.58 -19.57
N ALA A 220 2.95 5.44 -20.47
CA ALA A 220 2.71 4.91 -21.83
C ALA A 220 2.12 3.49 -21.80
N ARG A 221 2.66 2.63 -20.94
CA ARG A 221 2.16 1.25 -20.78
C ARG A 221 0.77 1.23 -20.12
N THR A 222 0.53 2.10 -19.14
CA THR A 222 -0.79 2.22 -18.50
C THR A 222 -1.85 2.64 -19.50
N VAL A 223 -1.55 3.64 -20.35
CA VAL A 223 -2.44 4.12 -21.40
C VAL A 223 -2.68 3.04 -22.45
N GLU A 224 -1.66 2.32 -22.86
CA GLU A 224 -1.77 1.19 -23.80
C GLU A 224 -2.66 0.06 -23.25
N ILE A 225 -2.46 -0.33 -21.99
CA ILE A 225 -3.29 -1.37 -21.34
C ILE A 225 -4.74 -0.90 -21.24
N PHE A 226 -4.97 0.36 -20.85
CA PHE A 226 -6.31 0.92 -20.79
C PHE A 226 -6.99 0.95 -22.15
N ASN A 227 -6.29 1.37 -23.21
CA ASN A 227 -6.82 1.36 -24.57
C ASN A 227 -7.17 -0.07 -25.02
N ASN A 228 -6.32 -1.05 -24.75
CA ASN A 228 -6.63 -2.44 -25.07
C ASN A 228 -7.84 -2.97 -24.29
N LEU A 229 -8.01 -2.57 -23.02
CA LEU A 229 -9.18 -2.93 -22.22
C LEU A 229 -10.46 -2.33 -22.82
N VAL A 230 -10.45 -1.03 -23.15
CA VAL A 230 -11.62 -0.33 -23.69
C VAL A 230 -12.00 -0.82 -25.08
N LYS A 231 -11.02 -1.07 -25.94
CA LYS A 231 -11.24 -1.41 -27.35
C LYS A 231 -11.70 -2.86 -27.57
N ASN A 232 -11.21 -3.82 -26.76
CA ASN A 232 -11.36 -5.25 -27.11
C ASN A 232 -12.42 -5.99 -26.27
N PHE A 233 -13.12 -5.31 -25.35
CA PHE A 233 -14.10 -5.95 -24.48
C PHE A 233 -15.42 -5.16 -24.46
N ASP A 234 -16.52 -5.79 -24.93
CA ASP A 234 -17.85 -5.18 -24.99
C ASP A 234 -18.74 -5.54 -23.79
N ASN A 235 -18.49 -6.69 -23.18
CA ASN A 235 -19.30 -7.25 -22.08
C ASN A 235 -18.83 -6.86 -20.67
N ILE A 236 -18.08 -5.76 -20.57
CA ILE A 236 -17.61 -5.24 -19.30
C ILE A 236 -17.99 -3.78 -19.12
N GLN A 237 -17.87 -3.31 -17.90
CA GLN A 237 -17.86 -1.89 -17.55
C GLN A 237 -16.53 -1.58 -16.86
N VAL A 238 -15.97 -0.42 -17.16
CA VAL A 238 -14.69 0.01 -16.59
C VAL A 238 -14.88 1.28 -15.78
N ILE A 239 -14.38 1.27 -14.55
CA ILE A 239 -14.29 2.45 -13.70
C ILE A 239 -12.82 2.80 -13.58
N ALA A 240 -12.38 3.81 -14.29
CA ALA A 240 -10.99 4.24 -14.35
C ALA A 240 -10.75 5.42 -13.42
N ILE A 241 -9.85 5.25 -12.44
CA ILE A 241 -9.49 6.29 -11.47
C ILE A 241 -8.11 6.85 -11.83
N ALA A 242 -8.08 8.07 -12.33
CA ALA A 242 -6.85 8.80 -12.66
C ALA A 242 -6.18 9.48 -11.45
N GLY A 243 -6.89 9.55 -10.32
CA GLY A 243 -6.41 10.23 -9.12
C GLY A 243 -6.27 11.74 -9.33
N LYS A 244 -5.19 12.33 -8.84
CA LYS A 244 -4.87 13.76 -8.99
C LYS A 244 -4.15 14.08 -10.32
N ASN A 245 -4.05 13.13 -11.23
CA ASN A 245 -3.31 13.29 -12.48
C ASN A 245 -4.26 13.69 -13.62
N GLU A 246 -4.50 14.99 -13.79
CA GLU A 246 -5.39 15.52 -14.84
C GLU A 246 -4.97 15.11 -16.26
N LYS A 247 -3.66 15.00 -16.52
CA LYS A 247 -3.16 14.54 -17.82
C LYS A 247 -3.54 13.08 -18.10
N MET A 248 -3.52 12.23 -17.07
CA MET A 248 -3.94 10.84 -17.22
C MET A 248 -5.45 10.75 -17.41
N LYS A 249 -6.21 11.58 -16.69
CA LYS A 249 -7.66 11.68 -16.85
C LYS A 249 -8.03 12.02 -18.27
N SER A 250 -7.47 13.10 -18.82
CA SER A 250 -7.71 13.54 -20.19
C SER A 250 -7.33 12.49 -21.25
N GLU A 251 -6.22 11.75 -21.03
CA GLU A 251 -5.82 10.65 -21.92
C GLU A 251 -6.85 9.50 -21.89
N PHE A 252 -7.38 9.17 -20.71
CA PHE A 252 -8.41 8.13 -20.59
C PHE A 252 -9.72 8.58 -21.24
N GLU A 253 -10.16 9.81 -20.99
CA GLU A 253 -11.37 10.38 -21.60
C GLU A 253 -11.27 10.38 -23.14
N LYS A 254 -10.13 10.75 -23.68
CA LYS A 254 -9.87 10.71 -25.13
C LYS A 254 -9.99 9.28 -25.70
N ILE A 255 -9.38 8.27 -25.02
CA ILE A 255 -9.49 6.86 -25.45
C ILE A 255 -10.96 6.40 -25.43
N VAL A 256 -11.72 6.76 -24.41
CA VAL A 256 -13.14 6.41 -24.31
C VAL A 256 -13.94 7.01 -25.46
N GLU A 257 -13.67 8.26 -25.80
CA GLU A 257 -14.33 8.99 -26.88
C GLU A 257 -13.99 8.41 -28.26
N GLU A 258 -12.70 8.16 -28.53
CA GLU A 258 -12.21 7.57 -29.79
C GLU A 258 -12.77 6.16 -30.05
N ASN A 259 -13.11 5.42 -29.01
CA ASN A 259 -13.68 4.07 -29.10
C ASN A 259 -15.22 4.03 -28.92
N ASN A 260 -15.90 5.17 -28.77
CA ASN A 260 -17.35 5.29 -28.55
C ASN A 260 -17.85 4.44 -27.34
N LYS A 261 -17.12 4.49 -26.20
CA LYS A 261 -17.38 3.67 -25.01
C LYS A 261 -17.89 4.45 -23.79
N GLN A 262 -18.44 5.64 -23.98
CA GLN A 262 -18.91 6.53 -22.89
C GLN A 262 -19.98 5.90 -22.00
N GLU A 263 -20.79 4.99 -22.55
CA GLU A 263 -21.80 4.27 -21.77
C GLU A 263 -21.19 3.21 -20.82
N SER A 264 -20.09 2.58 -21.23
CA SER A 264 -19.49 1.43 -20.50
C SER A 264 -18.22 1.79 -19.73
N VAL A 265 -17.68 2.98 -19.89
CA VAL A 265 -16.44 3.41 -19.23
C VAL A 265 -16.66 4.74 -18.51
N LYS A 266 -16.42 4.75 -17.21
CA LYS A 266 -16.49 5.94 -16.37
C LYS A 266 -15.08 6.33 -15.93
N VAL A 267 -14.65 7.54 -16.29
CA VAL A 267 -13.34 8.09 -15.93
C VAL A 267 -13.50 9.06 -14.77
N LEU A 268 -12.85 8.74 -13.66
CA LEU A 268 -12.89 9.52 -12.43
C LEU A 268 -11.54 10.18 -12.16
N ALA A 269 -11.56 11.39 -11.60
CA ALA A 269 -10.42 11.99 -10.93
C ALA A 269 -10.16 11.30 -9.58
N PHE A 270 -9.62 12.02 -8.60
CA PHE A 270 -9.51 11.53 -7.22
C PHE A 270 -10.91 11.29 -6.64
N THR A 271 -11.08 10.13 -6.01
CA THR A 271 -12.33 9.80 -5.30
C THR A 271 -12.03 9.19 -3.93
N ASN A 272 -12.89 9.43 -2.96
CA ASN A 272 -12.89 8.79 -1.65
C ASN A 272 -13.83 7.57 -1.59
N LYS A 273 -14.45 7.20 -2.72
CA LYS A 273 -15.40 6.07 -2.85
C LYS A 273 -14.74 4.77 -3.32
N VAL A 274 -13.44 4.64 -3.12
CA VAL A 274 -12.70 3.41 -3.50
C VAL A 274 -13.28 2.15 -2.82
N PRO A 275 -13.63 2.15 -1.51
CA PRO A 275 -14.25 0.98 -0.88
C PRO A 275 -15.56 0.57 -1.53
N GLU A 276 -16.44 1.55 -1.84
CA GLU A 276 -17.70 1.33 -2.53
C GLU A 276 -17.49 0.74 -3.93
N LEU A 277 -16.56 1.32 -4.68
CA LEU A 277 -16.24 0.86 -6.03
C LEU A 277 -15.62 -0.55 -6.03
N MET A 278 -14.74 -0.85 -5.08
CA MET A 278 -14.19 -2.20 -4.92
C MET A 278 -15.28 -3.21 -4.57
N SER A 279 -16.29 -2.84 -3.76
CA SER A 279 -17.37 -3.74 -3.35
C SER A 279 -18.27 -4.22 -4.49
N ILE A 280 -18.34 -3.46 -5.59
CA ILE A 280 -19.13 -3.81 -6.78
C ILE A 280 -18.29 -4.35 -7.95
N SER A 281 -16.97 -4.36 -7.80
CA SER A 281 -16.05 -4.76 -8.87
C SER A 281 -15.78 -6.26 -8.89
N ASP A 282 -15.38 -6.78 -10.04
CA ASP A 282 -15.03 -8.18 -10.25
C ASP A 282 -13.54 -8.41 -10.36
N LEU A 283 -12.81 -7.40 -10.76
CA LEU A 283 -11.36 -7.42 -11.02
C LEU A 283 -10.79 -6.03 -10.81
N VAL A 284 -9.59 -5.94 -10.28
CA VAL A 284 -8.85 -4.69 -10.22
C VAL A 284 -7.61 -4.76 -11.12
N ILE A 285 -7.32 -3.68 -11.82
CA ILE A 285 -6.10 -3.50 -12.60
C ILE A 285 -5.32 -2.36 -11.96
N SER A 286 -4.17 -2.66 -11.36
CA SER A 286 -3.42 -1.69 -10.55
C SER A 286 -1.96 -2.07 -10.39
N LYS A 287 -1.19 -1.15 -9.84
CA LYS A 287 0.11 -1.46 -9.23
C LYS A 287 -0.08 -2.23 -7.93
N PRO A 288 0.83 -3.14 -7.59
CA PRO A 288 0.72 -3.98 -6.39
C PRO A 288 1.32 -3.28 -5.16
N GLY A 289 0.98 -2.02 -4.92
CA GLY A 289 1.36 -1.34 -3.68
C GLY A 289 0.75 -2.04 -2.48
N GLY A 290 1.47 -2.13 -1.37
CA GLY A 290 1.07 -2.94 -0.20
C GLY A 290 -0.35 -2.65 0.29
N LEU A 291 -0.74 -1.37 0.38
CA LEU A 291 -2.08 -1.00 0.83
C LEU A 291 -3.15 -1.37 -0.21
N THR A 292 -2.96 -0.98 -1.49
CA THR A 292 -3.92 -1.31 -2.56
C THR A 292 -4.12 -2.82 -2.69
N THR A 293 -3.04 -3.59 -2.53
CA THR A 293 -3.10 -5.05 -2.48
C THR A 293 -3.95 -5.55 -1.33
N SER A 294 -3.74 -5.02 -0.11
CA SER A 294 -4.50 -5.42 1.08
C SER A 294 -5.99 -5.06 0.95
N GLU A 295 -6.30 -3.88 0.42
CA GLU A 295 -7.66 -3.41 0.14
C GLU A 295 -8.36 -4.30 -0.90
N SER A 296 -7.64 -4.67 -1.97
CA SER A 296 -8.11 -5.57 -3.02
C SER A 296 -8.43 -6.96 -2.46
N LEU A 297 -7.49 -7.54 -1.69
CA LEU A 297 -7.69 -8.84 -1.04
C LEU A 297 -8.90 -8.82 -0.08
N ALA A 298 -9.02 -7.77 0.75
CA ALA A 298 -10.13 -7.62 1.69
C ALA A 298 -11.48 -7.48 0.99
N SER A 299 -11.49 -6.93 -0.22
CA SER A 299 -12.68 -6.80 -1.08
C SER A 299 -12.93 -8.03 -1.97
N ASN A 300 -12.18 -9.11 -1.79
CA ASN A 300 -12.24 -10.34 -2.63
C ASN A 300 -11.99 -10.06 -4.13
N LEU A 301 -11.14 -9.08 -4.44
CA LEU A 301 -10.83 -8.69 -5.81
C LEU A 301 -9.48 -9.27 -6.26
N PRO A 302 -9.46 -10.15 -7.25
CA PRO A 302 -8.22 -10.53 -7.95
C PRO A 302 -7.63 -9.32 -8.69
N MET A 303 -6.32 -9.36 -8.92
CA MET A 303 -5.59 -8.24 -9.51
C MET A 303 -4.89 -8.63 -10.82
N ILE A 304 -5.05 -7.81 -11.87
CA ILE A 304 -4.05 -7.75 -12.93
C ILE A 304 -3.05 -6.67 -12.55
N ILE A 305 -1.82 -7.08 -12.37
CA ILE A 305 -0.74 -6.26 -11.85
C ILE A 305 -0.04 -5.58 -13.01
N ILE A 306 0.07 -4.27 -12.96
CA ILE A 306 0.69 -3.45 -13.98
C ILE A 306 1.78 -2.56 -13.39
N ASN A 307 2.86 -2.36 -14.13
CA ASN A 307 3.91 -1.38 -13.83
C ASN A 307 4.37 -1.33 -12.36
N PRO A 308 4.73 -2.45 -11.71
CA PRO A 308 5.29 -2.42 -10.38
C PRO A 308 6.57 -1.60 -10.35
N ILE A 309 6.81 -0.89 -9.26
CA ILE A 309 8.09 -0.23 -9.01
C ILE A 309 9.14 -1.31 -8.75
N PRO A 310 10.30 -1.27 -9.43
CA PRO A 310 11.37 -2.25 -9.23
C PRO A 310 11.76 -2.41 -7.76
N GLY A 311 11.95 -3.65 -7.35
CA GLY A 311 12.21 -4.04 -5.97
C GLY A 311 10.91 -4.34 -5.23
N GLN A 312 10.49 -3.49 -4.33
CA GLN A 312 9.41 -3.70 -3.37
C GLN A 312 8.06 -4.08 -4.02
N GLU A 313 7.61 -3.36 -5.05
CA GLU A 313 6.34 -3.68 -5.70
C GLU A 313 6.45 -4.92 -6.61
N GLU A 314 7.64 -5.20 -7.17
CA GLU A 314 7.88 -6.46 -7.91
C GLU A 314 7.78 -7.67 -6.97
N GLU A 315 8.35 -7.58 -5.76
CA GLU A 315 8.23 -8.63 -4.74
C GLU A 315 6.76 -8.83 -4.31
N ASN A 316 5.98 -7.75 -4.19
CA ASN A 316 4.53 -7.85 -3.95
C ASN A 316 3.81 -8.54 -5.12
N ALA A 317 4.19 -8.23 -6.37
CA ALA A 317 3.63 -8.85 -7.57
C ALA A 317 3.90 -10.36 -7.61
N GLU A 318 5.16 -10.76 -7.35
CA GLU A 318 5.55 -12.17 -7.26
C GLU A 318 4.78 -12.91 -6.16
N PHE A 319 4.59 -12.27 -5.00
CA PHE A 319 3.80 -12.83 -3.92
C PHE A 319 2.35 -13.10 -4.36
N LEU A 320 1.67 -12.12 -4.95
CA LEU A 320 0.28 -12.28 -5.41
C LEU A 320 0.16 -13.34 -6.50
N GLU A 321 1.10 -13.38 -7.43
CA GLU A 321 1.12 -14.38 -8.51
C GLU A 321 1.36 -15.78 -7.94
N SER A 322 2.29 -15.95 -7.01
CA SER A 322 2.56 -17.23 -6.33
C SER A 322 1.37 -17.76 -5.53
N LYS A 323 0.46 -16.87 -5.10
CA LYS A 323 -0.77 -17.22 -4.38
C LYS A 323 -1.98 -17.37 -5.29
N GLY A 324 -1.82 -17.16 -6.60
CA GLY A 324 -2.90 -17.25 -7.58
C GLY A 324 -4.01 -16.21 -7.36
N THR A 325 -3.69 -15.07 -6.74
CA THR A 325 -4.58 -13.94 -6.52
C THR A 325 -4.37 -12.81 -7.51
N GLY A 326 -3.24 -12.81 -8.20
CA GLY A 326 -2.88 -11.83 -9.20
C GLY A 326 -2.20 -12.44 -10.42
N ILE A 327 -2.20 -11.70 -11.52
CA ILE A 327 -1.43 -11.98 -12.73
C ILE A 327 -0.60 -10.75 -13.02
N TRP A 328 0.71 -10.92 -13.05
CA TRP A 328 1.62 -9.84 -13.39
C TRP A 328 1.77 -9.71 -14.90
N LEU A 329 1.22 -8.64 -15.46
CA LEU A 329 1.41 -8.25 -16.85
C LEU A 329 2.78 -7.60 -17.00
N ARG A 330 3.75 -8.40 -17.46
CA ARG A 330 5.15 -8.00 -17.61
C ARG A 330 5.33 -7.10 -18.83
N LYS A 331 6.48 -6.43 -18.91
CA LYS A 331 6.77 -5.43 -19.94
C LYS A 331 6.62 -5.97 -21.37
N ASN A 332 7.00 -7.22 -21.61
CA ASN A 332 6.99 -7.85 -22.93
C ASN A 332 5.73 -8.66 -23.23
N ASP A 333 4.80 -8.77 -22.27
CA ASP A 333 3.56 -9.50 -22.44
C ASP A 333 2.59 -8.71 -23.33
N SER A 334 1.80 -9.42 -24.12
CA SER A 334 0.65 -8.85 -24.81
C SER A 334 -0.44 -8.51 -23.79
N SER A 335 -0.68 -7.21 -23.57
CA SER A 335 -1.72 -6.78 -22.63
C SER A 335 -3.09 -7.32 -23.03
N ARG A 336 -3.42 -7.38 -24.33
CA ARG A 336 -4.67 -7.95 -24.84
C ARG A 336 -4.84 -9.40 -24.44
N GLU A 337 -3.79 -10.24 -24.61
CA GLU A 337 -3.87 -11.67 -24.28
C GLU A 337 -3.99 -11.91 -22.78
N VAL A 338 -3.23 -11.19 -21.97
CA VAL A 338 -3.31 -11.29 -20.50
C VAL A 338 -4.70 -10.87 -20.01
N LEU A 339 -5.22 -9.72 -20.46
CA LEU A 339 -6.57 -9.26 -20.15
C LEU A 339 -7.62 -10.32 -20.53
N LYS A 340 -7.54 -10.84 -21.77
CA LYS A 340 -8.45 -11.87 -22.27
C LYS A 340 -8.40 -13.15 -21.45
N SER A 341 -7.21 -13.59 -21.04
CA SER A 341 -7.03 -14.80 -20.25
C SER A 341 -7.72 -14.81 -18.91
N VAL A 342 -8.13 -13.61 -18.41
CA VAL A 342 -8.84 -13.46 -17.13
C VAL A 342 -10.30 -13.05 -17.36
N ILE A 343 -10.54 -12.03 -18.19
CA ILE A 343 -11.87 -11.42 -18.35
C ILE A 343 -12.83 -12.39 -19.05
N ASP A 344 -12.34 -13.11 -20.07
CA ASP A 344 -13.11 -14.09 -20.84
C ASP A 344 -13.08 -15.49 -20.23
N ASN A 345 -12.43 -15.67 -19.08
CA ASN A 345 -12.36 -16.96 -18.39
C ASN A 345 -12.98 -16.89 -17.00
N PRO A 346 -14.30 -17.15 -16.87
CA PRO A 346 -15.01 -17.10 -15.59
C PRO A 346 -14.46 -18.07 -14.53
N GLU A 347 -14.00 -19.25 -14.94
CA GLU A 347 -13.46 -20.27 -14.02
C GLU A 347 -12.14 -19.77 -13.39
N LYS A 348 -11.26 -19.22 -14.22
CA LYS A 348 -10.01 -18.64 -13.75
C LYS A 348 -10.27 -17.47 -12.80
N LEU A 349 -11.17 -16.55 -13.17
CA LEU A 349 -11.54 -15.41 -12.33
C LEU A 349 -12.12 -15.87 -10.99
N ASN A 350 -13.00 -16.87 -11.00
CA ASN A 350 -13.58 -17.44 -9.78
C ASN A 350 -12.53 -18.13 -8.90
N THR A 351 -11.58 -18.85 -9.51
CA THR A 351 -10.45 -19.45 -8.77
C THR A 351 -9.61 -18.38 -8.11
N MET A 352 -9.28 -17.32 -8.84
CA MET A 352 -8.53 -16.19 -8.29
C MET A 352 -9.31 -15.50 -7.14
N LYS A 353 -10.64 -15.31 -7.28
CA LYS A 353 -11.49 -14.76 -6.20
C LYS A 353 -11.45 -15.63 -4.92
N LYS A 354 -11.55 -16.94 -5.04
CA LYS A 354 -11.41 -17.86 -3.90
C LYS A 354 -10.05 -17.74 -3.23
N ASN A 355 -8.99 -17.64 -4.01
CA ASN A 355 -7.65 -17.47 -3.48
C ASN A 355 -7.49 -16.12 -2.73
N THR A 356 -8.12 -15.03 -3.21
CA THR A 356 -8.11 -13.76 -2.49
C THR A 356 -8.79 -13.87 -1.14
N GLU A 357 -9.90 -14.60 -1.06
CA GLU A 357 -10.66 -14.80 0.19
C GLU A 357 -9.82 -15.55 1.25
N ILE A 358 -9.06 -16.56 0.82
CA ILE A 358 -8.16 -17.32 1.70
C ILE A 358 -6.99 -16.46 2.20
N LEU A 359 -6.46 -15.59 1.34
CA LEU A 359 -5.29 -14.77 1.64
C LEU A 359 -5.63 -13.50 2.42
N ALA A 360 -6.87 -13.04 2.35
CA ALA A 360 -7.30 -11.77 2.93
C ALA A 360 -7.14 -11.73 4.45
N LYS A 361 -6.52 -10.66 4.96
CA LYS A 361 -6.45 -10.32 6.38
C LYS A 361 -7.40 -9.16 6.67
N LYS A 362 -8.72 -9.45 6.61
CA LYS A 362 -9.79 -8.42 6.67
C LYS A 362 -9.76 -7.61 7.97
N HIS A 363 -9.46 -8.26 9.09
CA HIS A 363 -9.44 -7.65 10.43
C HIS A 363 -8.06 -7.15 10.87
N SER A 364 -7.12 -6.95 9.93
CA SER A 364 -5.73 -6.57 10.21
C SER A 364 -5.61 -5.38 11.18
N THR A 365 -6.42 -4.34 11.00
CA THR A 365 -6.42 -3.13 11.84
C THR A 365 -6.87 -3.43 13.27
N GLU A 366 -7.96 -4.18 13.42
CA GLU A 366 -8.52 -4.59 14.71
C GLU A 366 -7.57 -5.54 15.45
N ASP A 367 -6.99 -6.52 14.74
CA ASP A 367 -6.04 -7.48 15.29
C ASP A 367 -4.79 -6.80 15.86
N ILE A 368 -4.25 -5.81 15.12
CA ILE A 368 -3.11 -5.00 15.60
C ILE A 368 -3.50 -4.25 16.88
N CYS A 369 -4.65 -3.57 16.87
CA CYS A 369 -5.11 -2.83 18.04
C CYS A 369 -5.36 -3.75 19.23
N ASN A 370 -5.99 -4.91 19.03
CA ASN A 370 -6.23 -5.89 20.08
C ASN A 370 -4.92 -6.42 20.72
N ILE A 371 -3.85 -6.58 19.94
CA ILE A 371 -2.55 -7.01 20.46
C ILE A 371 -1.88 -5.89 21.28
N LEU A 372 -2.01 -4.63 20.85
CA LEU A 372 -1.38 -3.49 21.51
C LEU A 372 -2.09 -3.01 22.78
N PHE A 373 -3.37 -3.37 22.96
CA PHE A 373 -4.21 -2.87 24.06
C PHE A 373 -4.84 -3.99 24.92
N LYS A 374 -4.32 -5.19 24.82
CA LYS A 374 -4.66 -6.32 25.71
C LYS A 374 -4.18 -6.09 27.15
#